data_fb6ee0d9b8da9b47ad8285396feb2eb3
#
_entry.id   fb6ee0d9b8da9b47ad8285396feb2eb3
#
_cell.length_a   1.000
_cell.length_b   1.000
_cell.length_c   1.000
_cell.angle_alpha   90.00
_cell.angle_beta   90.00
_cell.angle_gamma   90.00
#
_symmetry.space_group_name_H-M   'P 1'
#
loop_
_entity.id
_entity.type
_entity.pdbx_description
1 polymer ?
#
loop_
_entity_poly.entity_id
_entity_poly.type
_entity_poly.pdbx_seq_one_letter_code
_entity_poly.pdbx_strand_id
1 'polypeptide(L)'
;MKYKVVVFGVKDTSENIVSFIQEHICPVDLVVTISPEVTKKNQVSGYKGLSGLTEKYGIPVHEADSYFLTDEKTQKFFTENEFDIGISMGWQRLIPKSVLDRFAYGIYGFHGNAGYLPFGRGRSPLNWSIILGDTRFNLNLFCYDEKADSPNVFATEMFSITPQDDIRTAQYKNMICSKNLIKKLLAAYKEGNISVRTDSKDFDSWYNKRTAADGKIDFHGRTREIYNLIRGVAAPF
;
A
#
# COMPACT_ATOMS: atom_id res chain seq x y z
N MET A 1 -14.24 -22.93 -7.82
CA MET A 1 -13.20 -22.35 -8.69
C MET A 1 -11.99 -22.05 -7.83
N LYS A 2 -10.79 -22.37 -8.29
CA LYS A 2 -9.56 -21.99 -7.60
C LYS A 2 -9.23 -20.57 -8.05
N TYR A 3 -9.29 -19.63 -7.12
CA TYR A 3 -9.03 -18.21 -7.37
C TYR A 3 -7.52 -17.95 -7.38
N LYS A 4 -7.06 -17.09 -8.28
CA LYS A 4 -5.65 -16.68 -8.37
C LYS A 4 -5.44 -15.34 -7.71
N VAL A 5 -4.91 -15.36 -6.49
CA VAL A 5 -4.58 -14.16 -5.70
C VAL A 5 -3.10 -13.83 -5.85
N VAL A 6 -2.80 -12.61 -6.27
CA VAL A 6 -1.43 -12.10 -6.45
C VAL A 6 -1.13 -10.98 -5.48
N VAL A 7 0.05 -10.98 -4.86
CA VAL A 7 0.49 -9.87 -4.00
C VAL A 7 1.70 -9.18 -4.59
N PHE A 8 1.61 -7.87 -4.78
CA PHE A 8 2.72 -7.00 -5.19
C PHE A 8 3.36 -6.34 -3.97
N GLY A 9 4.68 -6.48 -3.82
CA GLY A 9 5.34 -5.89 -2.67
C GLY A 9 6.85 -5.98 -2.66
N VAL A 10 7.47 -5.14 -1.83
CA VAL A 10 8.94 -5.02 -1.72
C VAL A 10 9.40 -4.74 -0.28
N LYS A 11 8.51 -4.94 0.72
CA LYS A 11 8.78 -4.55 2.12
C LYS A 11 8.37 -5.65 3.10
N ASP A 12 8.75 -5.48 4.35
CA ASP A 12 8.28 -6.27 5.51
C ASP A 12 6.75 -6.26 5.66
N THR A 13 6.12 -5.12 5.39
CA THR A 13 4.65 -5.00 5.35
C THR A 13 4.03 -5.90 4.30
N SER A 14 4.69 -6.09 3.16
CA SER A 14 4.26 -7.01 2.10
C SER A 14 4.33 -8.45 2.58
N GLU A 15 5.46 -8.85 3.20
CA GLU A 15 5.62 -10.19 3.77
C GLU A 15 4.55 -10.49 4.83
N ASN A 16 4.29 -9.51 5.71
CA ASN A 16 3.26 -9.64 6.74
C ASN A 16 1.86 -9.87 6.15
N ILE A 17 1.52 -9.17 5.05
CA ILE A 17 0.23 -9.33 4.38
C ILE A 17 0.16 -10.66 3.63
N VAL A 18 1.22 -11.10 2.94
CA VAL A 18 1.26 -12.41 2.29
C VAL A 18 1.04 -13.52 3.32
N SER A 19 1.80 -13.49 4.42
CA SER A 19 1.65 -14.47 5.51
C SER A 19 0.23 -14.46 6.08
N PHE A 20 -0.34 -13.27 6.31
CA PHE A 20 -1.70 -13.14 6.83
C PHE A 20 -2.77 -13.72 5.89
N ILE A 21 -2.68 -13.43 4.58
CA ILE A 21 -3.63 -13.98 3.60
C ILE A 21 -3.50 -15.50 3.54
N GLN A 22 -2.27 -16.00 3.42
CA GLN A 22 -1.94 -17.42 3.30
C GLN A 22 -2.41 -18.24 4.52
N GLU A 23 -2.20 -17.71 5.72
CA GLU A 23 -2.50 -18.42 6.97
C GLU A 23 -3.96 -18.32 7.41
N HIS A 24 -4.67 -17.24 7.03
CA HIS A 24 -5.97 -16.94 7.62
C HIS A 24 -7.13 -16.75 6.64
N ILE A 25 -6.88 -16.67 5.31
CA ILE A 25 -7.95 -16.35 4.36
C ILE A 25 -8.00 -17.36 3.21
N CYS A 26 -6.94 -17.45 2.41
CA CYS A 26 -6.84 -18.31 1.24
C CYS A 26 -5.39 -18.43 0.77
N PRO A 27 -5.05 -19.43 -0.05
CA PRO A 27 -3.75 -19.50 -0.69
C PRO A 27 -3.43 -18.24 -1.51
N VAL A 28 -2.17 -17.79 -1.44
CA VAL A 28 -1.60 -16.80 -2.35
C VAL A 28 -0.92 -17.55 -3.48
N ASP A 29 -1.29 -17.26 -4.73
CA ASP A 29 -0.83 -18.01 -5.89
C ASP A 29 0.48 -17.46 -6.47
N LEU A 30 0.78 -16.17 -6.24
CA LEU A 30 1.99 -15.51 -6.72
C LEU A 30 2.33 -14.28 -5.87
N VAL A 31 3.63 -14.08 -5.66
CA VAL A 31 4.17 -12.81 -5.17
C VAL A 31 4.98 -12.15 -6.28
N VAL A 32 4.74 -10.87 -6.53
CA VAL A 32 5.50 -10.05 -7.47
C VAL A 32 6.37 -9.08 -6.69
N THR A 33 7.67 -9.12 -6.92
CA THR A 33 8.67 -8.27 -6.25
C THR A 33 9.73 -7.81 -7.23
N ILE A 34 10.78 -7.17 -6.74
CA ILE A 34 11.96 -6.75 -7.53
C ILE A 34 13.22 -7.32 -6.92
N SER A 35 14.27 -7.47 -7.74
CA SER A 35 15.57 -7.95 -7.29
C SER A 35 16.30 -6.92 -6.41
N PRO A 36 17.30 -7.36 -5.62
CA PRO A 36 18.18 -6.44 -4.86
C PRO A 36 18.87 -5.40 -5.75
N GLU A 37 19.24 -5.75 -6.98
CA GLU A 37 19.88 -4.84 -7.95
C GLU A 37 18.93 -3.73 -8.38
N VAL A 38 17.70 -4.07 -8.72
CA VAL A 38 16.65 -3.10 -9.07
C VAL A 38 16.35 -2.19 -7.87
N THR A 39 16.37 -2.76 -6.67
CA THR A 39 16.19 -2.01 -5.41
C THR A 39 17.25 -0.94 -5.21
N LYS A 40 18.53 -1.29 -5.37
CA LYS A 40 19.65 -0.34 -5.25
C LYS A 40 19.54 0.78 -6.27
N LYS A 41 19.28 0.43 -7.55
CA LYS A 41 19.11 1.39 -8.64
C LYS A 41 17.98 2.40 -8.38
N ASN A 42 16.89 1.95 -7.75
CA ASN A 42 15.71 2.77 -7.48
C ASN A 42 15.69 3.40 -6.07
N GLN A 43 16.71 3.18 -5.24
CA GLN A 43 16.82 3.67 -3.86
C GLN A 43 15.54 3.37 -3.03
N VAL A 44 15.07 2.12 -3.09
CA VAL A 44 13.83 1.71 -2.43
C VAL A 44 14.06 1.64 -0.93
N SER A 45 13.43 2.56 -0.20
CA SER A 45 13.51 2.59 1.25
C SER A 45 12.74 1.45 1.89
N GLY A 46 13.34 0.78 2.88
CA GLY A 46 12.70 -0.30 3.62
C GLY A 46 12.48 -1.56 2.80
N TYR A 47 13.33 -1.79 1.79
CA TYR A 47 13.28 -3.02 1.00
C TYR A 47 13.49 -4.25 1.88
N LYS A 48 12.70 -5.28 1.61
CA LYS A 48 12.88 -6.63 2.12
C LYS A 48 12.69 -7.63 0.98
N GLY A 49 13.65 -8.51 0.78
CA GLY A 49 13.51 -9.63 -0.15
C GLY A 49 12.37 -10.56 0.29
N LEU A 50 11.56 -11.00 -0.66
CA LEU A 50 10.39 -11.85 -0.40
C LEU A 50 10.58 -13.31 -0.84
N SER A 51 11.78 -13.69 -1.29
CA SER A 51 12.10 -15.08 -1.72
C SER A 51 11.87 -16.12 -0.62
N GLY A 52 12.08 -15.77 0.64
CA GLY A 52 11.80 -16.65 1.78
C GLY A 52 10.33 -17.10 1.90
N LEU A 53 9.39 -16.45 1.22
CA LEU A 53 8.00 -16.88 1.13
C LEU A 53 7.83 -18.16 0.31
N THR A 54 8.69 -18.38 -0.70
CA THR A 54 8.72 -19.63 -1.45
C THR A 54 9.16 -20.77 -0.54
N GLU A 55 10.21 -20.58 0.26
CA GLU A 55 10.71 -21.60 1.20
C GLU A 55 9.67 -21.90 2.29
N LYS A 56 9.03 -20.87 2.83
CA LYS A 56 8.08 -21.02 3.95
C LYS A 56 6.73 -21.62 3.52
N TYR A 57 6.21 -21.22 2.37
CA TYR A 57 4.82 -21.52 1.96
C TYR A 57 4.70 -22.20 0.59
N GLY A 58 5.80 -22.38 -0.15
CA GLY A 58 5.77 -22.87 -1.53
C GLY A 58 5.15 -21.87 -2.52
N ILE A 59 5.06 -20.57 -2.17
CA ILE A 59 4.47 -19.55 -3.03
C ILE A 59 5.48 -19.16 -4.11
N PRO A 60 5.13 -19.22 -5.41
CA PRO A 60 5.97 -18.71 -6.48
C PRO A 60 6.24 -17.20 -6.31
N VAL A 61 7.50 -16.80 -6.59
CA VAL A 61 7.90 -15.39 -6.58
C VAL A 61 8.38 -14.99 -7.98
N HIS A 62 7.75 -13.96 -8.56
CA HIS A 62 8.22 -13.33 -9.78
C HIS A 62 9.03 -12.08 -9.42
N GLU A 63 10.34 -12.12 -9.67
CA GLU A 63 11.22 -10.95 -9.53
C GLU A 63 11.30 -10.21 -10.86
N ALA A 64 10.74 -8.99 -10.87
CA ALA A 64 10.77 -8.10 -12.02
C ALA A 64 12.13 -7.39 -12.14
N ASP A 65 12.60 -7.21 -13.37
CA ASP A 65 13.84 -6.51 -13.68
C ASP A 65 13.65 -4.99 -13.81
N SER A 66 12.39 -4.53 -13.72
CA SER A 66 12.00 -3.12 -13.64
C SER A 66 11.00 -2.88 -12.52
N TYR A 67 11.23 -1.85 -11.70
CA TYR A 67 10.27 -1.46 -10.64
C TYR A 67 8.95 -0.90 -11.20
N PHE A 68 8.94 -0.55 -12.50
CA PHE A 68 7.74 -0.13 -13.23
C PHE A 68 7.04 -1.29 -13.94
N LEU A 69 7.54 -2.54 -13.80
CA LEU A 69 7.03 -3.75 -14.46
C LEU A 69 7.02 -3.63 -16.00
N THR A 70 7.95 -2.86 -16.57
CA THR A 70 8.04 -2.61 -18.02
C THR A 70 9.12 -3.40 -18.72
N ASP A 71 9.85 -4.24 -17.99
CA ASP A 71 10.86 -5.14 -18.59
C ASP A 71 10.21 -6.27 -19.39
N GLU A 72 10.89 -6.74 -20.42
CA GLU A 72 10.41 -7.73 -21.38
C GLU A 72 9.99 -9.04 -20.70
N LYS A 73 10.78 -9.52 -19.74
CA LYS A 73 10.50 -10.74 -18.97
C LYS A 73 9.16 -10.62 -18.22
N THR A 74 8.95 -9.52 -17.53
CA THR A 74 7.72 -9.27 -16.75
C THR A 74 6.52 -9.06 -17.68
N GLN A 75 6.68 -8.31 -18.77
CA GLN A 75 5.60 -8.09 -19.74
C GLN A 75 5.18 -9.41 -20.43
N LYS A 76 6.14 -10.26 -20.81
CA LYS A 76 5.88 -11.58 -21.35
C LYS A 76 5.14 -12.45 -20.33
N PHE A 77 5.62 -12.49 -19.08
CA PHE A 77 5.00 -13.25 -18.00
C PHE A 77 3.51 -12.88 -17.82
N PHE A 78 3.18 -11.59 -17.73
CA PHE A 78 1.81 -11.14 -17.58
C PHE A 78 0.98 -11.34 -18.86
N THR A 79 1.58 -11.29 -20.05
CA THR A 79 0.87 -11.59 -21.31
C THR A 79 0.42 -13.06 -21.38
N GLU A 80 1.23 -13.97 -20.85
CA GLU A 80 0.96 -15.41 -20.87
C GLU A 80 0.08 -15.90 -19.70
N ASN A 81 -0.20 -15.04 -18.72
CA ASN A 81 -0.93 -15.40 -17.50
C ASN A 81 -2.06 -14.43 -17.21
N GLU A 82 -3.17 -14.97 -16.71
CA GLU A 82 -4.30 -14.20 -16.20
C GLU A 82 -4.54 -14.53 -14.72
N PHE A 83 -4.99 -13.53 -13.99
CA PHE A 83 -5.22 -13.59 -12.55
C PHE A 83 -6.60 -13.05 -12.21
N ASP A 84 -7.08 -13.36 -11.03
CA ASP A 84 -8.38 -12.87 -10.59
C ASP A 84 -8.25 -11.54 -9.86
N ILE A 85 -7.42 -11.49 -8.83
CA ILE A 85 -7.32 -10.30 -7.98
C ILE A 85 -5.88 -10.05 -7.53
N GLY A 86 -5.47 -8.79 -7.57
CA GLY A 86 -4.19 -8.32 -7.09
C GLY A 86 -4.31 -7.51 -5.80
N ILE A 87 -3.35 -7.65 -4.90
CA ILE A 87 -3.21 -6.83 -3.69
C ILE A 87 -1.83 -6.20 -3.71
N SER A 88 -1.77 -4.88 -3.67
CA SER A 88 -0.54 -4.11 -3.63
C SER A 88 -0.28 -3.57 -2.23
N MET A 89 0.77 -4.07 -1.58
CA MET A 89 1.22 -3.61 -0.27
C MET A 89 2.71 -3.28 -0.29
N GLY A 90 3.03 -2.01 -0.07
CA GLY A 90 4.44 -1.55 -0.06
C GLY A 90 5.07 -1.40 -1.45
N TRP A 91 4.32 -1.56 -2.52
CA TRP A 91 4.73 -1.21 -3.88
C TRP A 91 4.62 0.31 -4.07
N GLN A 92 5.65 0.96 -4.60
CA GLN A 92 5.74 2.42 -4.62
C GLN A 92 5.83 3.02 -6.04
N ARG A 93 5.39 2.28 -7.04
CA ARG A 93 5.35 2.71 -8.45
C ARG A 93 3.99 2.41 -9.05
N LEU A 94 3.64 3.16 -10.08
CA LEU A 94 2.46 2.85 -10.87
C LEU A 94 2.62 1.48 -11.53
N ILE A 95 1.56 0.71 -11.56
CA ILE A 95 1.47 -0.55 -12.29
C ILE A 95 0.94 -0.24 -13.68
N PRO A 96 1.62 -0.65 -14.76
CA PRO A 96 1.22 -0.31 -16.11
C PRO A 96 -0.08 -1.01 -16.51
N LYS A 97 -0.83 -0.38 -17.43
CA LYS A 97 -2.11 -0.91 -17.93
C LYS A 97 -1.99 -2.35 -18.46
N SER A 98 -0.88 -2.67 -19.13
CA SER A 98 -0.59 -4.01 -19.63
C SER A 98 -0.60 -5.09 -18.54
N VAL A 99 -0.30 -4.73 -17.30
CA VAL A 99 -0.38 -5.60 -16.13
C VAL A 99 -1.76 -5.51 -15.47
N LEU A 100 -2.32 -4.30 -15.31
CA LEU A 100 -3.65 -4.10 -14.71
C LEU A 100 -4.74 -4.91 -15.44
N ASP A 101 -4.70 -4.92 -16.77
CA ASP A 101 -5.68 -5.62 -17.64
C ASP A 101 -5.62 -7.16 -17.52
N ARG A 102 -4.65 -7.73 -16.80
CA ARG A 102 -4.53 -9.18 -16.55
C ARG A 102 -5.25 -9.64 -15.28
N PHE A 103 -5.94 -8.74 -14.61
CA PHE A 103 -6.66 -9.02 -13.37
C PHE A 103 -8.17 -8.82 -13.58
N ALA A 104 -8.91 -9.92 -13.58
CA ALA A 104 -10.36 -9.90 -13.84
C ALA A 104 -11.14 -8.99 -12.89
N TYR A 105 -10.71 -8.90 -11.61
CA TYR A 105 -11.31 -8.06 -10.57
C TYR A 105 -10.41 -6.90 -10.15
N GLY A 106 -9.32 -6.65 -10.89
CA GLY A 106 -8.41 -5.54 -10.67
C GLY A 106 -7.35 -5.78 -9.59
N ILE A 107 -6.49 -4.76 -9.43
CA ILE A 107 -5.45 -4.70 -8.39
C ILE A 107 -5.85 -3.64 -7.37
N TYR A 108 -5.79 -3.99 -6.10
CA TYR A 108 -6.18 -3.12 -4.99
C TYR A 108 -4.97 -2.70 -4.17
N GLY A 109 -4.89 -1.41 -3.87
CA GLY A 109 -3.84 -0.85 -3.01
C GLY A 109 -4.41 0.04 -1.92
N PHE A 110 -3.52 0.54 -1.09
CA PHE A 110 -3.89 1.30 0.10
C PHE A 110 -3.40 2.73 0.01
N HIS A 111 -4.27 3.66 0.31
CA HIS A 111 -3.92 5.05 0.56
C HIS A 111 -4.80 5.62 1.66
N GLY A 112 -4.22 6.35 2.59
CA GLY A 112 -4.98 6.92 3.68
C GLY A 112 -4.65 8.39 3.94
N ASN A 113 -5.56 9.07 4.62
CA ASN A 113 -5.45 10.48 4.99
C ASN A 113 -6.51 10.83 6.05
N ALA A 114 -6.61 12.10 6.46
CA ALA A 114 -7.61 12.57 7.40
C ALA A 114 -9.04 12.65 6.81
N GLY A 115 -9.18 12.65 5.48
CA GLY A 115 -10.46 12.70 4.74
C GLY A 115 -10.71 11.43 3.92
N TYR A 116 -11.30 11.58 2.74
CA TYR A 116 -11.51 10.52 1.76
C TYR A 116 -10.82 10.88 0.45
N LEU A 117 -10.40 9.86 -0.34
CA LEU A 117 -9.87 10.12 -1.67
C LEU A 117 -10.90 10.87 -2.53
N PRO A 118 -10.48 11.88 -3.31
CA PRO A 118 -9.12 12.25 -3.71
C PRO A 118 -8.38 13.23 -2.78
N PHE A 119 -8.88 13.52 -1.57
CA PHE A 119 -8.15 14.33 -0.59
C PHE A 119 -6.89 13.60 -0.11
N GLY A 120 -5.76 14.32 0.00
CA GLY A 120 -4.54 13.82 0.62
C GLY A 120 -3.80 12.74 -0.17
N ARG A 121 -3.84 12.78 -1.51
CA ARG A 121 -2.98 11.95 -2.38
C ARG A 121 -1.51 12.21 -2.12
N GLY A 122 -0.62 11.40 -2.71
CA GLY A 122 0.82 11.65 -2.74
C GLY A 122 1.61 10.84 -1.72
N ARG A 123 2.59 11.46 -1.07
CA ARG A 123 3.64 10.72 -0.34
C ARG A 123 3.52 10.82 1.18
N SER A 124 3.72 9.67 1.86
CA SER A 124 3.79 9.57 3.32
C SER A 124 2.59 10.20 4.07
N PRO A 125 1.34 9.94 3.65
CA PRO A 125 0.18 10.61 4.22
C PRO A 125 0.02 10.39 5.73
N LEU A 126 0.37 9.22 6.25
CA LEU A 126 0.29 8.95 7.69
C LEU A 126 1.25 9.82 8.52
N ASN A 127 2.48 10.04 8.00
CA ASN A 127 3.40 10.97 8.66
C ASN A 127 2.84 12.40 8.64
N TRP A 128 2.31 12.83 7.49
CA TRP A 128 1.69 14.14 7.36
C TRP A 128 0.50 14.33 8.31
N SER A 129 -0.37 13.33 8.41
CA SER A 129 -1.50 13.39 9.36
C SER A 129 -1.06 13.59 10.80
N ILE A 130 0.03 12.93 11.23
CA ILE A 130 0.57 13.14 12.59
C ILE A 130 1.18 14.54 12.72
N ILE A 131 1.99 14.98 11.75
CA ILE A 131 2.65 16.28 11.77
C ILE A 131 1.62 17.41 11.80
N LEU A 132 0.56 17.32 11.01
CA LEU A 132 -0.52 18.30 10.94
C LEU A 132 -1.47 18.25 12.15
N GLY A 133 -1.35 17.21 12.99
CA GLY A 133 -2.15 17.08 14.20
C GLY A 133 -3.56 16.56 13.96
N ASP A 134 -3.76 15.82 12.88
CA ASP A 134 -5.01 15.12 12.63
C ASP A 134 -5.33 14.15 13.76
N THR A 135 -6.60 14.01 14.09
CA THR A 135 -7.08 13.13 15.18
C THR A 135 -7.60 11.79 14.69
N ARG A 136 -7.70 11.61 13.37
CA ARG A 136 -8.15 10.39 12.71
C ARG A 136 -7.39 10.16 11.42
N PHE A 137 -7.36 8.89 11.01
CA PHE A 137 -6.81 8.48 9.72
C PHE A 137 -7.77 7.49 9.07
N ASN A 138 -8.21 7.80 7.86
CA ASN A 138 -9.05 6.94 7.04
C ASN A 138 -8.16 6.19 6.06
N LEU A 139 -8.00 4.89 6.24
CA LEU A 139 -7.30 4.04 5.31
C LEU A 139 -8.28 3.54 4.24
N ASN A 140 -8.05 3.93 3.00
CA ASN A 140 -8.83 3.50 1.86
C ASN A 140 -8.15 2.31 1.17
N LEU A 141 -8.92 1.27 0.88
CA LEU A 141 -8.56 0.23 -0.08
C LEU A 141 -9.25 0.57 -1.40
N PHE A 142 -8.48 0.80 -2.45
CA PHE A 142 -9.00 1.27 -3.72
C PHE A 142 -8.46 0.45 -4.89
N CYS A 143 -9.26 0.33 -5.95
CA CYS A 143 -8.86 -0.34 -7.18
C CYS A 143 -7.96 0.58 -8.00
N TYR A 144 -6.82 0.06 -8.44
CA TYR A 144 -5.88 0.80 -9.27
C TYR A 144 -6.43 1.03 -10.67
N ASP A 145 -6.12 2.20 -11.20
CA ASP A 145 -6.17 2.53 -12.62
C ASP A 145 -4.82 3.12 -13.06
N GLU A 146 -4.77 3.74 -14.22
CA GLU A 146 -3.54 4.35 -14.74
C GLU A 146 -3.09 5.60 -13.97
N LYS A 147 -3.94 6.13 -13.08
CA LYS A 147 -3.65 7.33 -12.28
C LYS A 147 -3.26 6.97 -10.86
N ALA A 148 -2.37 7.76 -10.28
CA ALA A 148 -2.01 7.60 -8.87
C ALA A 148 -3.19 7.92 -7.94
N ASP A 149 -3.36 7.07 -6.90
CA ASP A 149 -4.34 7.26 -5.83
C ASP A 149 -5.74 7.59 -6.36
N SER A 150 -6.22 6.78 -7.29
CA SER A 150 -7.52 6.93 -7.92
C SER A 150 -8.67 6.84 -6.91
N PRO A 151 -9.77 7.58 -7.10
CA PRO A 151 -10.90 7.57 -6.16
C PRO A 151 -11.79 6.32 -6.25
N ASN A 152 -11.37 5.24 -6.93
CA ASN A 152 -12.12 3.98 -7.05
C ASN A 152 -12.08 3.16 -5.74
N VAL A 153 -12.68 3.68 -4.68
CA VAL A 153 -12.58 3.13 -3.32
C VAL A 153 -13.53 1.95 -3.13
N PHE A 154 -12.98 0.78 -2.77
CA PHE A 154 -13.76 -0.38 -2.36
C PHE A 154 -14.33 -0.19 -0.95
N ALA A 155 -13.46 0.11 0.01
CA ALA A 155 -13.86 0.30 1.40
C ALA A 155 -12.85 1.18 2.15
N THR A 156 -13.29 1.73 3.28
CA THR A 156 -12.49 2.57 4.18
C THR A 156 -12.57 2.00 5.59
N GLU A 157 -11.43 1.92 6.26
CA GLU A 157 -11.30 1.70 7.71
C GLU A 157 -10.71 2.96 8.35
N MET A 158 -11.18 3.29 9.54
CA MET A 158 -10.73 4.48 10.26
C MET A 158 -10.11 4.08 11.60
N PHE A 159 -9.01 4.75 11.97
CA PHE A 159 -8.50 4.69 13.33
C PHE A 159 -8.18 6.08 13.87
N SER A 160 -8.25 6.22 15.19
CA SER A 160 -7.92 7.48 15.87
C SER A 160 -6.41 7.63 16.01
N ILE A 161 -5.93 8.85 15.77
CA ILE A 161 -4.56 9.31 16.11
C ILE A 161 -4.66 10.08 17.42
N THR A 162 -4.14 9.50 18.49
CA THR A 162 -4.13 10.12 19.81
C THR A 162 -2.84 10.91 20.05
N PRO A 163 -2.78 11.77 21.06
CA PRO A 163 -1.53 12.44 21.43
C PRO A 163 -0.38 11.50 21.81
N GLN A 164 -0.67 10.28 22.24
CA GLN A 164 0.31 9.26 22.61
C GLN A 164 0.84 8.46 21.43
N ASP A 165 0.18 8.54 20.28
CA ASP A 165 0.63 7.83 19.09
C ASP A 165 1.83 8.55 18.45
N ASP A 166 2.85 7.80 18.14
CA ASP A 166 3.91 8.15 17.20
C ASP A 166 3.68 7.45 15.84
N ILE A 167 4.57 7.65 14.90
CA ILE A 167 4.46 7.02 13.58
C ILE A 167 4.50 5.50 13.65
N ARG A 168 5.20 4.89 14.61
CA ARG A 168 5.28 3.44 14.78
C ARG A 168 3.94 2.87 15.24
N THR A 169 3.33 3.45 16.26
CA THR A 169 2.01 3.02 16.76
C THR A 169 0.93 3.25 15.72
N ALA A 170 0.98 4.35 15.00
CA ALA A 170 0.06 4.63 13.90
C ALA A 170 0.21 3.62 12.75
N GLN A 171 1.44 3.22 12.39
CA GLN A 171 1.68 2.17 11.38
C GLN A 171 1.15 0.80 11.83
N TYR A 172 1.26 0.47 13.11
CA TYR A 172 0.68 -0.75 13.64
C TYR A 172 -0.86 -0.75 13.49
N LYS A 173 -1.53 0.36 13.85
CA LYS A 173 -2.98 0.53 13.63
C LYS A 173 -3.34 0.43 12.15
N ASN A 174 -2.55 1.07 11.29
CA ASN A 174 -2.72 1.01 9.84
C ASN A 174 -2.64 -0.41 9.30
N MET A 175 -1.71 -1.23 9.80
CA MET A 175 -1.59 -2.64 9.42
C MET A 175 -2.82 -3.46 9.87
N ILE A 176 -3.39 -3.20 11.04
CA ILE A 176 -4.63 -3.85 11.50
C ILE A 176 -5.78 -3.51 10.54
N CYS A 177 -5.96 -2.23 10.21
CA CYS A 177 -6.97 -1.78 9.25
C CYS A 177 -6.76 -2.40 7.86
N SER A 178 -5.50 -2.49 7.39
CA SER A 178 -5.17 -3.14 6.12
C SER A 178 -5.62 -4.60 6.09
N LYS A 179 -5.36 -5.35 7.15
CA LYS A 179 -5.80 -6.75 7.28
C LYS A 179 -7.32 -6.89 7.26
N ASN A 180 -8.03 -6.01 7.94
CA ASN A 180 -9.50 -5.99 7.95
C ASN A 180 -10.05 -5.69 6.55
N LEU A 181 -9.50 -4.71 5.85
CA LEU A 181 -9.90 -4.36 4.49
C LEU A 181 -9.65 -5.50 3.51
N ILE A 182 -8.51 -6.20 3.61
CA ILE A 182 -8.23 -7.39 2.78
C ILE A 182 -9.24 -8.51 3.05
N LYS A 183 -9.58 -8.77 4.32
CA LYS A 183 -10.62 -9.76 4.65
C LYS A 183 -11.95 -9.42 3.98
N LYS A 184 -12.38 -8.14 4.05
CA LYS A 184 -13.61 -7.67 3.41
C LYS A 184 -13.54 -7.84 1.88
N LEU A 185 -12.43 -7.45 1.25
CA LEU A 185 -12.24 -7.56 -0.19
C LEU A 185 -12.32 -9.02 -0.66
N LEU A 186 -11.57 -9.91 -0.03
CA LEU A 186 -11.52 -11.32 -0.44
C LEU A 186 -12.82 -12.07 -0.10
N ALA A 187 -13.57 -11.65 0.91
CA ALA A 187 -14.93 -12.16 1.15
C ALA A 187 -15.90 -11.70 0.05
N ALA A 188 -15.93 -10.41 -0.26
CA ALA A 188 -16.77 -9.86 -1.33
C ALA A 188 -16.42 -10.46 -2.70
N TYR A 189 -15.15 -10.75 -2.94
CA TYR A 189 -14.68 -11.43 -4.14
C TYR A 189 -15.27 -12.85 -4.25
N LYS A 190 -15.22 -13.64 -3.19
CA LYS A 190 -15.78 -15.00 -3.14
C LYS A 190 -17.29 -15.02 -3.38
N GLU A 191 -17.97 -13.96 -2.97
CA GLU A 191 -19.43 -13.78 -3.15
C GLU A 191 -19.78 -13.19 -4.53
N GLY A 192 -18.80 -12.78 -5.34
CA GLY A 192 -19.02 -12.12 -6.62
C GLY A 192 -19.63 -10.71 -6.49
N ASN A 193 -19.44 -10.05 -5.34
CA ASN A 193 -20.08 -8.79 -4.96
C ASN A 193 -19.06 -7.68 -4.70
N ILE A 194 -18.10 -7.47 -5.61
CA ILE A 194 -17.18 -6.35 -5.52
C ILE A 194 -17.79 -5.12 -6.18
N SER A 195 -17.92 -4.04 -5.42
CA SER A 195 -18.29 -2.72 -5.93
C SER A 195 -17.32 -1.67 -5.43
N VAL A 196 -17.01 -0.69 -6.26
CA VAL A 196 -16.16 0.44 -5.92
C VAL A 196 -16.96 1.74 -5.98
N ARG A 197 -16.65 2.65 -5.08
CA ARG A 197 -17.24 3.99 -5.02
C ARG A 197 -16.30 4.98 -5.67
N THR A 198 -16.80 5.81 -6.59
CA THR A 198 -16.02 6.80 -7.35
C THR A 198 -16.43 8.25 -7.06
N ASP A 199 -17.47 8.47 -6.29
CA ASP A 199 -18.18 9.73 -6.10
C ASP A 199 -17.76 10.50 -4.83
N SER A 200 -16.46 10.55 -4.52
CA SER A 200 -15.99 11.40 -3.42
C SER A 200 -16.30 12.88 -3.70
N LYS A 201 -16.86 13.56 -2.70
CA LYS A 201 -17.12 15.01 -2.70
C LYS A 201 -15.94 15.82 -2.16
N ASP A 202 -14.90 15.15 -1.64
CA ASP A 202 -13.73 15.82 -1.11
C ASP A 202 -12.94 16.47 -2.25
N PHE A 203 -12.37 17.64 -1.99
CA PHE A 203 -11.52 18.29 -2.98
C PHE A 203 -10.18 17.56 -3.14
N ASP A 204 -9.62 17.61 -4.33
CA ASP A 204 -8.32 17.01 -4.64
C ASP A 204 -7.20 17.78 -3.95
N SER A 205 -6.33 17.07 -3.25
CA SER A 205 -5.15 17.63 -2.60
C SER A 205 -4.00 16.62 -2.56
N TRP A 206 -2.76 17.12 -2.41
CA TRP A 206 -1.55 16.30 -2.50
C TRP A 206 -0.59 16.58 -1.36
N TYR A 207 -0.07 15.52 -0.76
CA TYR A 207 1.08 15.58 0.14
C TYR A 207 2.39 15.47 -0.64
N ASN A 208 3.27 16.43 -0.44
CA ASN A 208 4.60 16.42 -1.05
C ASN A 208 5.49 15.32 -0.46
N LYS A 209 6.44 14.85 -1.27
CA LYS A 209 7.51 14.00 -0.76
C LYS A 209 8.32 14.80 0.27
N ARG A 210 8.43 14.28 1.49
CA ARG A 210 9.27 14.89 2.53
C ARG A 210 10.75 14.72 2.20
N THR A 211 11.51 15.72 2.62
CA THR A 211 12.98 15.78 2.58
C THR A 211 13.54 15.88 3.98
N ALA A 212 14.85 15.79 4.14
CA ALA A 212 15.50 16.01 5.44
C ALA A 212 15.21 17.42 6.03
N ALA A 213 15.01 18.42 5.15
CA ALA A 213 14.66 19.78 5.59
C ALA A 213 13.30 19.85 6.29
N ASP A 214 12.34 18.99 5.89
CA ASP A 214 11.03 18.93 6.52
C ASP A 214 11.04 18.31 7.93
N GLY A 215 12.16 17.71 8.32
CA GLY A 215 12.40 17.21 9.67
C GLY A 215 13.13 18.18 10.60
N LYS A 216 13.52 19.37 10.09
CA LYS A 216 14.22 20.37 10.92
C LYS A 216 13.25 20.99 11.92
N ILE A 217 13.63 20.95 13.22
CA ILE A 217 12.84 21.54 14.29
C ILE A 217 13.09 23.05 14.35
N ASP A 218 12.01 23.83 14.27
CA ASP A 218 12.03 25.23 14.64
C ASP A 218 11.61 25.37 16.11
N PHE A 219 12.56 25.65 17.00
CA PHE A 219 12.30 25.80 18.43
C PHE A 219 11.53 27.08 18.81
N HIS A 220 11.29 27.99 17.84
CA HIS A 220 10.41 29.15 18.01
C HIS A 220 8.94 28.83 17.70
N GLY A 221 8.66 27.63 17.12
CA GLY A 221 7.33 27.16 16.81
C GLY A 221 6.52 26.82 18.08
N ARG A 222 5.23 26.54 17.87
CA ARG A 222 4.35 26.11 18.97
C ARG A 222 4.75 24.74 19.50
N THR A 223 4.71 24.55 20.81
CA THR A 223 5.04 23.27 21.47
C THR A 223 4.32 22.07 20.81
N ARG A 224 3.04 22.25 20.45
CA ARG A 224 2.24 21.20 19.81
C ARG A 224 2.78 20.84 18.42
N GLU A 225 3.21 21.80 17.64
CA GLU A 225 3.76 21.58 16.29
C GLU A 225 5.10 20.84 16.38
N ILE A 226 5.97 21.25 17.29
CA ILE A 226 7.25 20.58 17.57
C ILE A 226 7.00 19.14 18.01
N TYR A 227 6.08 18.93 18.95
CA TYR A 227 5.74 17.61 19.44
C TYR A 227 5.19 16.70 18.31
N ASN A 228 4.29 17.21 17.49
CA ASN A 228 3.73 16.48 16.35
C ASN A 228 4.81 16.14 15.31
N LEU A 229 5.71 17.08 15.01
CA LEU A 229 6.82 16.81 14.11
C LEU A 229 7.68 15.66 14.64
N ILE A 230 8.13 15.72 15.90
CA ILE A 230 8.98 14.69 16.50
C ILE A 230 8.31 13.31 16.44
N ARG A 231 7.06 13.18 16.85
CA ARG A 231 6.35 11.88 16.83
C ARG A 231 6.01 11.41 15.42
N GLY A 232 5.81 12.34 14.46
CA GLY A 232 5.53 12.04 13.05
C GLY A 232 6.75 11.60 12.26
N VAL A 233 7.98 11.96 12.71
CA VAL A 233 9.25 11.58 12.08
C VAL A 233 10.12 10.69 12.98
N ALA A 234 9.57 10.15 14.04
CA ALA A 234 10.26 9.18 14.88
C ALA A 234 10.68 7.93 14.09
N ALA A 235 11.57 7.11 14.67
CA ALA A 235 12.02 5.87 14.02
C ALA A 235 10.82 5.04 13.51
N PRO A 236 10.91 4.44 12.32
CA PRO A 236 12.10 4.26 11.47
C PRO A 236 12.29 5.32 10.37
N PHE A 237 11.83 6.55 10.53
CA PHE A 237 11.83 7.64 9.53
C PHE A 237 12.83 8.75 9.89
#